data_971f9319946b9c68e648a20e843bd11f
#
_entry.id   971f9319946b9c68e648a20e843bd11f
#
_cell.length_a   1.000
_cell.length_b   1.000
_cell.length_c   1.000
_cell.angle_alpha   90.00
_cell.angle_beta   90.00
_cell.angle_gamma   90.00
#
_symmetry.space_group_name_H-M   'P 1'
#
loop_
_entity.id
_entity.type
_entity.pdbx_description
1 polymer ?
#
loop_
_entity_poly.entity_id
_entity_poly.type
_entity_poly.pdbx_seq_one_letter_code
_entity_poly.pdbx_strand_id
1 'polypeptide(L)'
;ASDVYKRQDLSLKDLYQRASKIDDELDKALDISYDEHLGYLTTCPTNIGTGMRASVMLHLPGLSIMKRMNRIAQTINRFGFTIRGIYGEGSQVYGHIYQVSNQLTLGKTEEDIIDNLTEVVNQIINEEKQIRERLDKHNPVETLDRVYRSLGVLQNSRIISMEEASYRLSEVKLGIDLNYILLENFKFNELMVAIQSP
;
A
#
# COMPACT_ATOMS: atom_id res chain seq x y z
N ALA A 1 -9.25 2.06 -15.33
CA ALA A 1 -9.31 2.19 -13.86
C ALA A 1 -9.48 0.86 -13.14
N SER A 2 -10.11 -0.12 -13.78
CA SER A 2 -10.42 -1.40 -13.14
C SER A 2 -9.24 -2.40 -13.09
N ASP A 3 -8.23 -2.24 -13.90
CA ASP A 3 -7.22 -3.30 -14.12
C ASP A 3 -6.15 -3.37 -13.02
N VAL A 4 -5.81 -2.25 -12.40
CA VAL A 4 -4.86 -2.23 -11.26
C VAL A 4 -5.48 -2.81 -10.00
N TYR A 5 -6.79 -2.61 -9.84
CA TYR A 5 -7.54 -3.19 -8.71
C TYR A 5 -7.99 -4.64 -8.95
N LYS A 6 -8.07 -5.10 -10.22
CA LYS A 6 -8.47 -6.47 -10.57
C LYS A 6 -7.32 -7.47 -10.65
N ARG A 7 -6.09 -7.03 -10.96
CA ARG A 7 -4.89 -7.90 -10.94
C ARG A 7 -4.27 -8.08 -9.56
N GLN A 8 -4.69 -7.25 -8.63
CA GLN A 8 -4.39 -7.36 -7.22
C GLN A 8 -5.70 -7.64 -6.50
N ASP A 9 -6.32 -8.76 -6.81
CA ASP A 9 -7.29 -9.32 -5.89
C ASP A 9 -6.61 -9.36 -4.52
N LEU A 10 -7.24 -8.72 -3.55
CA LEU A 10 -6.84 -8.77 -2.15
C LEU A 10 -7.08 -10.19 -1.64
N SER A 11 -6.37 -11.15 -2.21
CA SER A 11 -6.42 -12.54 -1.79
C SER A 11 -5.48 -12.75 -0.62
N LEU A 12 -5.63 -11.92 0.43
CA LEU A 12 -4.91 -12.10 1.70
C LEU A 12 -5.13 -13.51 2.25
N LYS A 13 -6.33 -14.08 2.05
CA LYS A 13 -6.66 -15.46 2.44
C LYS A 13 -5.83 -16.48 1.67
N ASP A 14 -5.67 -16.32 0.36
CA ASP A 14 -4.86 -17.23 -0.46
C ASP A 14 -3.37 -17.12 -0.10
N LEU A 15 -2.90 -15.89 0.15
CA LEU A 15 -1.53 -15.66 0.61
C LEU A 15 -1.30 -16.29 1.99
N TYR A 16 -2.25 -16.15 2.89
CA TYR A 16 -2.19 -16.78 4.20
C TYR A 16 -2.13 -18.32 4.09
N GLN A 17 -3.00 -18.92 3.30
CA GLN A 17 -2.97 -20.39 3.10
C GLN A 17 -1.63 -20.88 2.55
N ARG A 18 -0.99 -20.11 1.68
CA ARG A 18 0.36 -20.43 1.19
C ARG A 18 1.43 -20.25 2.24
N ALA A 19 1.35 -19.17 3.02
CA ALA A 19 2.28 -18.90 4.12
C ALA A 19 2.15 -19.96 5.22
N SER A 20 0.93 -20.31 5.61
CA SER A 20 0.64 -21.35 6.61
C SER A 20 1.24 -22.71 6.24
N LYS A 21 1.19 -23.11 4.96
CA LYS A 21 1.85 -24.36 4.53
C LYS A 21 3.37 -24.34 4.70
N ILE A 22 3.99 -23.18 4.49
CA ILE A 22 5.43 -23.02 4.70
C ILE A 22 5.76 -23.03 6.20
N ASP A 23 4.91 -22.35 7.00
CA ASP A 23 5.01 -22.30 8.45
C ASP A 23 4.90 -23.70 9.06
N ASP A 24 3.91 -24.50 8.64
CA ASP A 24 3.73 -25.90 9.05
C ASP A 24 4.96 -26.77 8.75
N GLU A 25 5.66 -26.53 7.63
CA GLU A 25 6.88 -27.27 7.28
C GLU A 25 8.08 -26.83 8.13
N LEU A 26 8.15 -25.52 8.46
CA LEU A 26 9.19 -24.99 9.35
C LEU A 26 8.98 -25.47 10.78
N ASP A 27 7.74 -25.52 11.28
CA ASP A 27 7.40 -25.98 12.62
C ASP A 27 7.75 -27.48 12.81
N LYS A 28 7.60 -28.29 11.77
CA LYS A 28 8.05 -29.69 11.79
C LYS A 28 9.56 -29.87 11.81
N ALA A 29 10.30 -28.91 11.23
CA ALA A 29 11.75 -29.01 11.03
C ALA A 29 12.56 -28.29 12.14
N LEU A 30 11.95 -27.34 12.85
CA LEU A 30 12.61 -26.47 13.83
C LEU A 30 11.92 -26.58 15.18
N ASP A 31 12.70 -26.44 16.26
CA ASP A 31 12.17 -26.32 17.63
C ASP A 31 11.81 -24.85 17.89
N ILE A 32 10.57 -24.50 17.54
CA ILE A 32 10.06 -23.13 17.66
C ILE A 32 9.45 -22.95 19.07
N SER A 33 9.84 -21.85 19.74
CA SER A 33 9.30 -21.51 21.05
C SER A 33 7.84 -21.10 20.96
N TYR A 34 6.95 -21.93 21.52
CA TYR A 34 5.51 -21.72 21.50
C TYR A 34 4.92 -21.96 22.91
N ASP A 35 3.94 -21.16 23.29
CA ASP A 35 3.16 -21.30 24.51
C ASP A 35 1.67 -21.40 24.18
N GLU A 36 0.96 -22.33 24.83
CA GLU A 36 -0.47 -22.59 24.54
C GLU A 36 -1.39 -21.38 24.77
N HIS A 37 -0.99 -20.44 25.65
CA HIS A 37 -1.78 -19.24 25.97
C HIS A 37 -1.30 -17.99 25.25
N LEU A 38 0.01 -17.89 24.99
CA LEU A 38 0.64 -16.71 24.42
C LEU A 38 0.94 -16.84 22.92
N GLY A 39 0.88 -18.05 22.35
CA GLY A 39 1.26 -18.32 20.98
C GLY A 39 2.77 -18.35 20.78
N TYR A 40 3.24 -17.92 19.62
CA TYR A 40 4.67 -17.87 19.32
C TYR A 40 5.41 -16.87 20.21
N LEU A 41 6.46 -17.37 20.88
CA LEU A 41 7.31 -16.57 21.77
C LEU A 41 8.43 -15.94 20.92
N THR A 42 8.30 -14.66 20.64
CA THR A 42 9.25 -13.91 19.82
C THR A 42 10.12 -12.98 20.67
N THR A 43 11.34 -12.69 20.21
CA THR A 43 12.25 -11.73 20.86
C THR A 43 11.64 -10.32 20.91
N CYS A 44 10.80 -9.97 19.94
CA CYS A 44 10.12 -8.69 19.90
C CYS A 44 8.70 -8.82 20.49
N PRO A 45 8.39 -8.13 21.60
CA PRO A 45 7.08 -8.24 22.24
C PRO A 45 5.89 -7.93 21.35
N THR A 46 6.08 -7.11 20.31
CA THR A 46 5.01 -6.74 19.36
C THR A 46 4.60 -7.87 18.41
N ASN A 47 5.40 -8.95 18.35
CA ASN A 47 5.15 -10.09 17.49
C ASN A 47 4.67 -11.33 18.26
N ILE A 48 4.60 -11.26 19.59
CA ILE A 48 4.07 -12.36 20.43
C ILE A 48 2.61 -12.63 20.03
N GLY A 49 2.23 -13.89 19.99
CA GLY A 49 0.90 -14.35 19.58
C GLY A 49 0.95 -15.09 18.26
N THR A 50 0.26 -14.60 17.25
CA THR A 50 0.29 -15.22 15.93
C THR A 50 1.65 -15.16 15.22
N GLY A 51 2.58 -14.29 15.69
CA GLY A 51 3.83 -14.04 14.98
C GLY A 51 3.64 -13.42 13.58
N MET A 52 2.40 -13.25 13.13
CA MET A 52 2.06 -12.89 11.77
C MET A 52 2.00 -11.37 11.58
N ARG A 53 2.67 -10.90 10.55
CA ARG A 53 2.52 -9.54 10.05
C ARG A 53 1.92 -9.55 8.64
N ALA A 54 0.66 -9.18 8.54
CA ALA A 54 -0.02 -8.96 7.27
C ALA A 54 0.10 -7.49 6.84
N SER A 55 0.35 -7.26 5.56
CA SER A 55 0.43 -5.90 5.03
C SER A 55 -0.07 -5.80 3.60
N VAL A 56 -0.62 -4.63 3.25
CA VAL A 56 -1.09 -4.30 1.92
C VAL A 56 -0.47 -2.99 1.47
N MET A 57 0.04 -2.96 0.23
CA MET A 57 0.55 -1.75 -0.39
C MET A 57 -0.54 -1.07 -1.21
N LEU A 58 -0.73 0.22 -1.02
CA LEU A 58 -1.77 1.03 -1.63
C LEU A 58 -1.18 2.26 -2.30
N HIS A 59 -1.63 2.56 -3.52
CA HIS A 59 -1.35 3.80 -4.22
C HIS A 59 -2.48 4.80 -3.95
N LEU A 60 -2.21 5.86 -3.15
CA LEU A 60 -3.19 6.78 -2.59
C LEU A 60 -2.89 8.25 -2.95
N PRO A 61 -2.80 8.61 -4.24
CA PRO A 61 -2.48 9.99 -4.65
C PRO A 61 -3.57 10.99 -4.29
N GLY A 62 -4.85 10.64 -4.38
CA GLY A 62 -5.96 11.52 -4.05
C GLY A 62 -5.95 11.93 -2.58
N LEU A 63 -5.84 10.97 -1.68
CA LEU A 63 -5.74 11.19 -0.24
C LEU A 63 -4.51 12.04 0.13
N SER A 64 -3.39 11.82 -0.56
CA SER A 64 -2.14 12.56 -0.35
C SER A 64 -2.27 14.01 -0.82
N ILE A 65 -2.79 14.24 -2.03
CA ILE A 65 -3.03 15.58 -2.61
C ILE A 65 -3.96 16.40 -1.69
N MET A 66 -5.02 15.77 -1.18
CA MET A 66 -5.97 16.40 -0.26
C MET A 66 -5.50 16.45 1.19
N LYS A 67 -4.25 16.05 1.47
CA LYS A 67 -3.62 16.05 2.82
C LYS A 67 -4.43 15.30 3.89
N ARG A 68 -5.13 14.22 3.50
CA ARG A 68 -5.99 13.44 4.40
C ARG A 68 -5.27 12.26 5.08
N MET A 69 -4.03 11.96 4.70
CA MET A 69 -3.30 10.78 5.19
C MET A 69 -3.15 10.75 6.71
N ASN A 70 -2.90 11.90 7.35
CA ASN A 70 -2.77 11.98 8.82
C ASN A 70 -4.07 11.57 9.54
N ARG A 71 -5.22 11.98 9.01
CA ARG A 71 -6.52 11.60 9.57
C ARG A 71 -6.76 10.09 9.44
N ILE A 72 -6.42 9.51 8.29
CA ILE A 72 -6.53 8.07 8.08
C ILE A 72 -5.62 7.34 9.04
N ALA A 73 -4.34 7.74 9.15
CA ALA A 73 -3.39 7.15 10.08
C ALA A 73 -3.90 7.13 11.52
N GLN A 74 -4.44 8.25 12.01
CA GLN A 74 -5.03 8.33 13.34
C GLN A 74 -6.25 7.42 13.52
N THR A 75 -7.07 7.28 12.47
CA THR A 75 -8.26 6.44 12.52
C THR A 75 -7.88 4.97 12.59
N ILE A 76 -7.02 4.49 11.70
CA ILE A 76 -6.66 3.07 11.64
C ILE A 76 -5.81 2.62 12.83
N ASN A 77 -5.01 3.54 13.43
CA ASN A 77 -4.26 3.23 14.65
C ASN A 77 -5.15 2.80 15.82
N ARG A 78 -6.37 3.34 15.91
CA ARG A 78 -7.34 2.95 16.94
C ARG A 78 -7.82 1.52 16.78
N PHE A 79 -7.73 0.97 15.58
CA PHE A 79 -8.09 -0.42 15.26
C PHE A 79 -6.89 -1.37 15.28
N GLY A 80 -5.71 -0.89 15.71
CA GLY A 80 -4.48 -1.71 15.80
C GLY A 80 -3.77 -1.90 14.46
N PHE A 81 -3.98 -0.97 13.51
CA PHE A 81 -3.26 -0.94 12.24
C PHE A 81 -2.37 0.29 12.14
N THR A 82 -1.34 0.21 11.32
CA THR A 82 -0.46 1.34 10.99
C THR A 82 -0.39 1.53 9.48
N ILE A 83 -0.22 2.79 9.06
CA ILE A 83 0.08 3.14 7.68
C ILE A 83 1.42 3.88 7.64
N ARG A 84 2.28 3.46 6.72
CA ARG A 84 3.62 4.05 6.52
C ARG A 84 3.83 4.33 5.05
N GLY A 85 4.54 5.40 4.74
CA GLY A 85 5.06 5.63 3.39
C GLY A 85 6.13 4.59 3.04
N ILE A 86 6.19 4.21 1.78
CA ILE A 86 7.20 3.30 1.25
C ILE A 86 8.21 4.10 0.45
N TYR A 87 9.46 3.61 0.42
CA TYR A 87 10.58 4.13 -0.35
C TYR A 87 11.14 5.49 0.11
N GLY A 88 10.79 5.99 1.30
CA GLY A 88 11.37 7.18 1.88
C GLY A 88 12.11 6.91 3.18
N GLU A 89 13.13 7.68 3.48
CA GLU A 89 13.75 7.69 4.81
C GLU A 89 12.82 8.41 5.80
N GLY A 90 12.55 7.79 6.94
CA GLY A 90 11.71 8.36 7.99
C GLY A 90 10.23 8.48 7.58
N SER A 91 9.71 9.70 7.52
CA SER A 91 8.31 10.01 7.16
C SER A 91 8.11 10.34 5.68
N GLN A 92 9.17 10.30 4.87
CA GLN A 92 9.07 10.59 3.43
C GLN A 92 8.31 9.47 2.71
N VAL A 93 7.49 9.86 1.74
CA VAL A 93 6.65 8.96 0.95
C VAL A 93 6.93 9.21 -0.51
N TYR A 94 7.47 8.23 -1.21
CA TYR A 94 7.73 8.34 -2.63
C TYR A 94 6.58 7.76 -3.44
N GLY A 95 6.14 8.49 -4.46
CA GLY A 95 5.12 8.03 -5.40
C GLY A 95 3.74 7.76 -4.79
N HIS A 96 3.41 8.36 -3.63
CA HIS A 96 2.13 8.18 -2.94
C HIS A 96 1.78 6.71 -2.66
N ILE A 97 2.81 5.88 -2.42
CA ILE A 97 2.65 4.47 -2.08
C ILE A 97 2.76 4.30 -0.56
N TYR A 98 1.77 3.65 0.01
CA TYR A 98 1.64 3.42 1.45
C TYR A 98 1.48 1.95 1.75
N GLN A 99 2.04 1.52 2.86
CA GLN A 99 1.84 0.18 3.42
C GLN A 99 0.93 0.27 4.64
N VAL A 100 -0.17 -0.46 4.61
CA VAL A 100 -1.05 -0.67 5.76
C VAL A 100 -0.72 -2.05 6.35
N SER A 101 -0.48 -2.13 7.65
CA SER A 101 -0.15 -3.39 8.32
C SER A 101 -0.75 -3.46 9.72
N ASN A 102 -0.94 -4.69 10.25
CA ASN A 102 -1.31 -4.88 11.64
C ASN A 102 -0.15 -4.50 12.57
N GLN A 103 -0.50 -4.04 13.78
CA GLN A 103 0.45 -3.78 14.88
C GLN A 103 0.31 -4.77 16.02
N LEU A 104 -0.88 -5.35 16.18
CA LEU A 104 -1.21 -6.25 17.26
C LEU A 104 -1.32 -7.68 16.75
N THR A 105 -0.72 -8.60 17.44
CA THR A 105 -0.70 -10.03 17.16
C THR A 105 -1.22 -10.85 18.34
N LEU A 106 -0.99 -10.40 19.59
CA LEU A 106 -1.45 -11.07 20.80
C LEU A 106 -2.96 -10.94 20.96
N GLY A 107 -3.63 -12.05 21.27
CA GLY A 107 -5.07 -12.09 21.51
C GLY A 107 -5.93 -11.94 20.25
N LYS A 108 -5.37 -12.18 19.09
CA LYS A 108 -6.03 -12.22 17.80
C LYS A 108 -5.77 -13.56 17.13
N THR A 109 -6.67 -14.00 16.27
CA THR A 109 -6.40 -15.08 15.33
C THR A 109 -5.85 -14.51 14.02
N GLU A 110 -5.16 -15.33 13.25
CA GLU A 110 -4.65 -14.94 11.93
C GLU A 110 -5.79 -14.54 11.00
N GLU A 111 -6.92 -15.25 11.08
CA GLU A 111 -8.13 -14.95 10.31
C GLU A 111 -8.72 -13.59 10.69
N ASP A 112 -8.81 -13.29 11.99
CA ASP A 112 -9.25 -11.97 12.48
C ASP A 112 -8.37 -10.84 11.95
N ILE A 113 -7.04 -11.04 11.94
CA ILE A 113 -6.09 -10.04 11.42
C ILE A 113 -6.32 -9.81 9.93
N ILE A 114 -6.51 -10.87 9.16
CA ILE A 114 -6.74 -10.81 7.70
C ILE A 114 -8.07 -10.14 7.37
N ASP A 115 -9.14 -10.55 8.03
CA ASP A 115 -10.47 -10.02 7.78
C ASP A 115 -10.57 -8.54 8.17
N ASN A 116 -10.05 -8.17 9.34
CA ASN A 116 -10.00 -6.76 9.77
C ASN A 116 -9.10 -5.90 8.87
N LEU A 117 -7.92 -6.41 8.43
CA LEU A 117 -7.06 -5.71 7.49
C LEU A 117 -7.77 -5.49 6.15
N THR A 118 -8.46 -6.51 5.65
CA THR A 118 -9.23 -6.43 4.41
C THR A 118 -10.31 -5.36 4.49
N GLU A 119 -11.03 -5.30 5.61
CA GLU A 119 -12.07 -4.29 5.82
C GLU A 119 -11.48 -2.87 5.85
N VAL A 120 -10.43 -2.65 6.64
CA VAL A 120 -9.74 -1.35 6.74
C VAL A 120 -9.21 -0.90 5.38
N VAL A 121 -8.59 -1.80 4.62
CA VAL A 121 -8.06 -1.51 3.29
C VAL A 121 -9.19 -1.14 2.32
N ASN A 122 -10.30 -1.87 2.33
CA ASN A 122 -11.46 -1.55 1.49
C ASN A 122 -12.07 -0.17 1.81
N GLN A 123 -12.12 0.21 3.09
CA GLN A 123 -12.56 1.56 3.49
C GLN A 123 -11.63 2.65 2.95
N ILE A 124 -10.30 2.46 3.05
CA ILE A 124 -9.30 3.40 2.51
C ILE A 124 -9.43 3.51 0.98
N ILE A 125 -9.58 2.38 0.28
CA ILE A 125 -9.77 2.36 -1.18
C ILE A 125 -11.04 3.12 -1.58
N ASN A 126 -12.13 2.95 -0.86
CA ASN A 126 -13.38 3.65 -1.14
C ASN A 126 -13.24 5.16 -0.92
N GLU A 127 -12.55 5.58 0.14
CA GLU A 127 -12.28 7.00 0.39
C GLU A 127 -11.37 7.60 -0.71
N GLU A 128 -10.33 6.88 -1.13
CA GLU A 128 -9.46 7.28 -2.25
C GLU A 128 -10.27 7.47 -3.54
N LYS A 129 -11.14 6.50 -3.89
CA LYS A 129 -12.00 6.59 -5.08
C LYS A 129 -12.90 7.83 -5.05
N GLN A 130 -13.56 8.09 -3.93
CA GLN A 130 -14.41 9.28 -3.77
C GLN A 130 -13.60 10.59 -3.93
N ILE A 131 -12.37 10.62 -3.44
CA ILE A 131 -11.51 11.79 -3.59
C ILE A 131 -11.08 11.96 -5.05
N ARG A 132 -10.70 10.90 -5.75
CA ARG A 132 -10.37 10.96 -7.17
C ARG A 132 -11.53 11.52 -8.00
N GLU A 133 -12.76 11.06 -7.73
CA GLU A 133 -13.96 11.60 -8.37
C GLU A 133 -14.18 13.10 -8.07
N ARG A 134 -13.86 13.54 -6.85
CA ARG A 134 -13.96 14.96 -6.47
C ARG A 134 -12.89 15.80 -7.18
N LEU A 135 -11.65 15.31 -7.28
CA LEU A 135 -10.57 15.98 -8.02
C LEU A 135 -10.94 16.17 -9.48
N ASP A 136 -11.54 15.14 -10.10
CA ASP A 136 -12.01 15.18 -11.48
C ASP A 136 -13.15 16.20 -11.66
N LYS A 137 -14.15 16.22 -10.77
CA LYS A 137 -15.35 17.05 -10.89
C LYS A 137 -15.13 18.52 -10.51
N HIS A 138 -14.34 18.81 -9.49
CA HIS A 138 -14.24 20.14 -8.91
C HIS A 138 -12.99 20.90 -9.33
N ASN A 139 -11.91 20.20 -9.65
CA ASN A 139 -10.62 20.80 -10.04
C ASN A 139 -10.05 20.12 -11.28
N PRO A 140 -10.83 19.99 -12.37
CA PRO A 140 -10.39 19.23 -13.55
C PRO A 140 -9.17 19.84 -14.23
N VAL A 141 -9.11 21.17 -14.34
CA VAL A 141 -8.01 21.87 -15.01
C VAL A 141 -6.70 21.72 -14.23
N GLU A 142 -6.73 21.89 -12.91
CA GLU A 142 -5.55 21.74 -12.06
C GLU A 142 -5.05 20.28 -12.05
N THR A 143 -5.98 19.33 -12.00
CA THR A 143 -5.67 17.91 -12.04
C THR A 143 -5.06 17.53 -13.39
N LEU A 144 -5.61 18.04 -14.48
CA LEU A 144 -5.12 17.83 -15.83
C LEU A 144 -3.72 18.42 -16.01
N ASP A 145 -3.49 19.69 -15.62
CA ASP A 145 -2.17 20.34 -15.69
C ASP A 145 -1.12 19.55 -14.92
N ARG A 146 -1.43 19.14 -13.69
CA ARG A 146 -0.55 18.31 -12.85
C ARG A 146 -0.11 17.03 -13.56
N VAL A 147 -1.07 16.30 -14.12
CA VAL A 147 -0.84 15.02 -14.78
C VAL A 147 -0.01 15.20 -16.06
N TYR A 148 -0.37 16.16 -16.94
CA TYR A 148 0.37 16.39 -18.17
C TYR A 148 1.74 17.02 -17.95
N ARG A 149 1.89 17.86 -16.94
CA ARG A 149 3.20 18.38 -16.53
C ARG A 149 4.12 17.23 -16.09
N SER A 150 3.61 16.30 -15.32
CA SER A 150 4.39 15.12 -14.87
C SER A 150 4.75 14.20 -16.03
N LEU A 151 3.84 13.98 -16.96
CA LEU A 151 4.12 13.25 -18.21
C LEU A 151 5.21 13.94 -19.03
N GLY A 152 5.11 15.27 -19.21
CA GLY A 152 6.10 16.06 -19.94
C GLY A 152 7.50 16.01 -19.30
N VAL A 153 7.58 16.06 -17.97
CA VAL A 153 8.86 15.91 -17.26
C VAL A 153 9.44 14.53 -17.52
N LEU A 154 8.68 13.45 -17.32
CA LEU A 154 9.17 12.07 -17.54
C LEU A 154 9.64 11.83 -18.97
N GLN A 155 8.98 12.43 -19.96
CA GLN A 155 9.33 12.24 -21.38
C GLN A 155 10.55 13.04 -21.82
N ASN A 156 10.81 14.20 -21.20
CA ASN A 156 11.81 15.14 -21.70
C ASN A 156 13.02 15.32 -20.78
N SER A 157 12.97 14.88 -19.53
CA SER A 157 14.11 15.00 -18.61
C SER A 157 15.28 14.14 -19.07
N ARG A 158 16.50 14.70 -18.96
CA ARG A 158 17.76 13.97 -19.20
C ARG A 158 18.34 13.40 -17.91
N ILE A 159 18.03 14.06 -16.81
CA ILE A 159 18.42 13.64 -15.45
C ILE A 159 17.18 13.84 -14.58
N ILE A 160 16.89 12.86 -13.75
CA ILE A 160 15.78 12.92 -12.80
C ILE A 160 16.19 12.18 -11.52
N SER A 161 15.85 12.73 -10.35
CA SER A 161 16.06 12.01 -9.09
C SER A 161 15.02 10.90 -8.89
N MET A 162 15.35 9.88 -8.09
CA MET A 162 14.42 8.82 -7.74
C MET A 162 13.13 9.37 -7.10
N GLU A 163 13.27 10.35 -6.21
CA GLU A 163 12.14 11.01 -5.56
C GLU A 163 11.21 11.68 -6.58
N GLU A 164 11.77 12.52 -7.46
CA GLU A 164 10.98 13.19 -8.49
C GLU A 164 10.36 12.20 -9.47
N ALA A 165 11.12 11.20 -9.93
CA ALA A 165 10.62 10.16 -10.83
C ALA A 165 9.44 9.41 -10.23
N SER A 166 9.53 9.00 -8.95
CA SER A 166 8.46 8.32 -8.22
C SER A 166 7.20 9.18 -8.13
N TYR A 167 7.37 10.46 -7.80
CA TYR A 167 6.27 11.41 -7.71
C TYR A 167 5.60 11.61 -9.08
N ARG A 168 6.38 11.82 -10.14
CA ARG A 168 5.86 12.00 -11.49
C ARG A 168 5.15 10.76 -12.03
N LEU A 169 5.71 9.57 -11.78
CA LEU A 169 5.08 8.30 -12.16
C LEU A 169 3.73 8.12 -11.46
N SER A 170 3.63 8.48 -10.18
CA SER A 170 2.38 8.44 -9.42
C SER A 170 1.31 9.36 -10.00
N GLU A 171 1.68 10.59 -10.42
CA GLU A 171 0.75 11.53 -11.02
C GLU A 171 0.29 11.09 -12.41
N VAL A 172 1.19 10.53 -13.23
CA VAL A 172 0.84 9.93 -14.52
C VAL A 172 -0.11 8.74 -14.32
N LYS A 173 0.15 7.89 -13.32
CA LYS A 173 -0.76 6.79 -12.96
C LYS A 173 -2.14 7.29 -12.56
N LEU A 174 -2.22 8.36 -11.77
CA LEU A 174 -3.50 9.02 -11.46
C LEU A 174 -4.22 9.49 -12.71
N GLY A 175 -3.49 10.09 -13.67
CA GLY A 175 -4.05 10.55 -14.94
C GLY A 175 -4.58 9.41 -15.82
N ILE A 176 -3.92 8.26 -15.81
CA ILE A 176 -4.40 7.04 -16.48
C ILE A 176 -5.68 6.54 -15.80
N ASP A 177 -5.71 6.51 -14.48
CA ASP A 177 -6.86 6.04 -13.70
C ASP A 177 -8.10 6.96 -13.86
N LEU A 178 -7.87 8.25 -14.11
CA LEU A 178 -8.91 9.24 -14.42
C LEU A 178 -9.26 9.33 -15.92
N ASN A 179 -8.65 8.49 -16.77
CA ASN A 179 -8.79 8.52 -18.24
C ASN A 179 -8.35 9.84 -18.90
N TYR A 180 -7.48 10.62 -18.28
CA TYR A 180 -6.87 11.80 -18.89
C TYR A 180 -5.73 11.44 -19.85
N ILE A 181 -5.04 10.34 -19.56
CA ILE A 181 -3.95 9.79 -20.37
C ILE A 181 -4.33 8.39 -20.81
N LEU A 182 -4.26 8.14 -22.11
CA LEU A 182 -4.44 6.82 -22.70
C LEU A 182 -3.05 6.23 -23.00
N LEU A 183 -2.53 5.43 -22.10
CA LEU A 183 -1.29 4.69 -22.26
C LEU A 183 -1.59 3.19 -22.13
N GLU A 184 -1.42 2.47 -23.23
CA GLU A 184 -1.47 1.01 -23.21
C GLU A 184 -0.22 0.46 -22.54
N ASN A 185 -0.38 -0.60 -21.76
CA ASN A 185 0.72 -1.32 -21.09
C ASN A 185 1.58 -0.50 -20.11
N PHE A 186 1.00 0.51 -19.45
CA PHE A 186 1.70 1.25 -18.41
C PHE A 186 1.92 0.38 -17.16
N LYS A 187 3.15 -0.07 -16.98
CA LYS A 187 3.55 -0.99 -15.91
C LYS A 187 4.08 -0.23 -14.70
N PHE A 188 3.18 0.41 -13.96
CA PHE A 188 3.53 1.28 -12.83
C PHE A 188 4.47 0.61 -11.82
N ASN A 189 4.16 -0.61 -11.38
CA ASN A 189 4.97 -1.30 -10.38
C ASN A 189 6.38 -1.65 -10.88
N GLU A 190 6.50 -2.07 -12.14
CA GLU A 190 7.82 -2.36 -12.74
C GLU A 190 8.67 -1.10 -12.84
N LEU A 191 8.07 0.03 -13.24
CA LEU A 191 8.74 1.32 -13.31
C LEU A 191 9.16 1.80 -11.92
N MET A 192 8.29 1.67 -10.90
CA MET A 192 8.62 2.02 -9.53
C MET A 192 9.78 1.21 -8.96
N VAL A 193 9.91 -0.06 -9.34
CA VAL A 193 11.06 -0.89 -8.96
C VAL A 193 12.31 -0.47 -9.75
N ALA A 194 12.18 -0.22 -11.05
CA ALA A 194 13.32 0.12 -11.90
C ALA A 194 14.03 1.42 -11.48
N ILE A 195 13.29 2.43 -11.02
CA ILE A 195 13.87 3.70 -10.55
C ILE A 195 14.61 3.59 -9.20
N GLN A 196 14.49 2.47 -8.48
CA GLN A 196 15.16 2.22 -7.21
C GLN A 196 16.46 1.44 -7.37
N SER A 197 16.70 0.89 -8.55
CA SER A 197 17.96 0.19 -8.84
C SER A 197 19.09 1.22 -9.00
N PRO A 198 20.25 1.03 -8.32
CA PRO A 198 21.39 1.89 -8.46
C PRO A 198 22.00 1.81 -9.86
#